data_f1689124ae85ec3605f54eb49eb534d3
#
_entry.id   f1689124ae85ec3605f54eb49eb534d3
#
_cell.length_a   1.000
_cell.length_b   1.000
_cell.length_c   1.000
_cell.angle_alpha   90.00
_cell.angle_beta   90.00
_cell.angle_gamma   90.00
#
_symmetry.space_group_name_H-M   'P 1'
#
loop_
_entity.id
_entity.type
_entity.pdbx_description
1 polymer ?
#
loop_
_entity_poly.entity_id
_entity_poly.type
_entity_poly.pdbx_seq_one_letter_code
_entity_poly.pdbx_strand_id
1 'polypeptide(L)'
;MGKGDDFEKVVENIYLLLSKKERINAKIQTKVKMVGDDDATHEIDVLYSFEHFGVYYQVAIECKNWKNRINIGELRNFDYKLNHIGGINGIFISKESEFQDGARKVADYNGIKLVK
;
A
#
# COMPACT_ATOMS: atom_id res chain seq x y z
N MET A 1 7.14 -18.76 -7.79
CA MET A 1 6.81 -17.39 -7.39
C MET A 1 6.14 -16.66 -8.54
N GLY A 2 5.09 -15.92 -8.26
CA GLY A 2 4.34 -15.18 -9.27
C GLY A 2 4.92 -13.81 -9.55
N LYS A 3 4.42 -13.17 -10.60
CA LYS A 3 4.80 -11.80 -10.95
C LYS A 3 4.53 -10.80 -9.82
N GLY A 4 3.47 -11.03 -9.02
CA GLY A 4 3.14 -10.19 -7.89
C GLY A 4 4.25 -10.17 -6.84
N ASP A 5 4.82 -11.34 -6.53
CA ASP A 5 5.90 -11.45 -5.55
C ASP A 5 7.15 -10.71 -6.01
N ASP A 6 7.49 -10.81 -7.29
CA ASP A 6 8.64 -10.11 -7.85
C ASP A 6 8.43 -8.59 -7.79
N PHE A 7 7.24 -8.13 -8.12
CA PHE A 7 6.91 -6.70 -8.06
C PHE A 7 6.95 -6.18 -6.62
N GLU A 8 6.44 -6.96 -5.66
CA GLU A 8 6.51 -6.59 -4.24
C GLU A 8 7.97 -6.42 -3.78
N LYS A 9 8.86 -7.28 -4.23
CA LYS A 9 10.29 -7.17 -3.93
C LYS A 9 10.90 -5.90 -4.51
N VAL A 10 10.54 -5.54 -5.72
CA VAL A 10 10.99 -4.29 -6.35
C VAL A 10 10.51 -3.11 -5.54
N VAL A 11 9.25 -3.10 -5.14
CA VAL A 11 8.68 -2.02 -4.32
C VAL A 11 9.37 -1.94 -2.97
N GLU A 12 9.59 -3.07 -2.32
CA GLU A 12 10.34 -3.13 -1.05
C GLU A 12 11.70 -2.45 -1.19
N ASN A 13 12.45 -2.82 -2.23
CA ASN A 13 13.79 -2.27 -2.46
C ASN A 13 13.76 -0.77 -2.73
N ILE A 14 12.78 -0.31 -3.49
CA ILE A 14 12.62 1.12 -3.78
C ILE A 14 12.40 1.90 -2.48
N TYR A 15 11.52 1.43 -1.61
CA TYR A 15 11.22 2.13 -0.36
C TYR A 15 12.38 2.04 0.64
N LEU A 16 13.16 0.95 0.62
CA LEU A 16 14.38 0.88 1.41
C LEU A 16 15.38 1.95 0.96
N LEU A 17 15.56 2.12 -0.35
CA LEU A 17 16.46 3.15 -0.89
C LEU A 17 15.97 4.55 -0.57
N LEU A 18 14.67 4.80 -0.73
CA LEU A 18 14.07 6.10 -0.41
C LEU A 18 14.21 6.43 1.07
N SER A 19 14.04 5.44 1.96
CA SER A 19 14.21 5.63 3.39
C SER A 19 15.62 6.08 3.73
N LYS A 20 16.62 5.45 3.11
CA LYS A 20 18.02 5.84 3.30
C LYS A 20 18.30 7.24 2.80
N LYS A 21 17.77 7.58 1.63
CA LYS A 21 17.93 8.91 1.03
C LYS A 21 17.34 9.99 1.91
N GLU A 22 16.14 9.75 2.45
CA GLU A 22 15.43 10.70 3.31
C GLU A 22 15.90 10.64 4.77
N ARG A 23 16.84 9.73 5.07
CA ARG A 23 17.36 9.52 6.43
C ARG A 23 16.25 9.16 7.42
N ILE A 24 15.28 8.37 6.98
CA ILE A 24 14.20 7.85 7.80
C ILE A 24 14.56 6.43 8.21
N ASN A 25 14.53 6.15 9.50
CA ASN A 25 14.74 4.80 10.01
C ASN A 25 13.42 4.02 9.94
N ALA A 26 13.09 3.55 8.74
CA ALA A 26 11.85 2.84 8.49
C ALA A 26 12.07 1.33 8.51
N LYS A 27 11.12 0.61 9.08
CA LYS A 27 11.04 -0.84 8.99
C LYS A 27 10.14 -1.19 7.82
N ILE A 28 10.63 -2.02 6.90
CA ILE A 28 9.88 -2.42 5.71
C ILE A 28 9.69 -3.92 5.72
N GLN A 29 8.42 -4.36 5.60
CA GLN A 29 8.04 -5.76 5.65
C GLN A 29 7.13 -6.09 4.46
N THR A 30 7.16 -7.33 4.01
CA THR A 30 6.27 -7.82 2.95
C THR A 30 5.32 -8.87 3.50
N LYS A 31 4.15 -8.99 2.88
CA LYS A 31 3.14 -10.01 3.19
C LYS A 31 2.78 -10.03 4.67
N VAL A 32 2.49 -8.85 5.21
CA VAL A 32 2.13 -8.69 6.62
C VAL A 32 0.64 -8.95 6.80
N LYS A 33 0.30 -9.82 7.75
CA LYS A 33 -1.10 -10.10 8.09
C LYS A 33 -1.50 -9.29 9.30
N MET A 34 -2.60 -8.57 9.19
CA MET A 34 -3.14 -7.73 10.27
C MET A 34 -4.61 -8.03 10.47
N VAL A 35 -5.02 -8.15 11.73
CA VAL A 35 -6.43 -8.39 12.05
C VAL A 35 -7.14 -7.05 12.17
N GLY A 36 -8.23 -6.90 11.44
CA GLY A 36 -9.05 -5.70 11.49
C GLY A 36 -10.11 -5.76 12.59
N ASP A 37 -10.82 -4.67 12.77
CA ASP A 37 -11.95 -4.59 13.72
C ASP A 37 -13.15 -5.42 13.27
N ASP A 38 -13.12 -5.90 12.03
CA ASP A 38 -14.10 -6.84 11.47
C ASP A 38 -13.74 -8.31 11.77
N ASP A 39 -12.75 -8.55 12.62
CA ASP A 39 -12.19 -9.88 12.96
C ASP A 39 -11.59 -10.63 11.76
N ALA A 40 -11.53 -10.02 10.59
CA ALA A 40 -10.91 -10.61 9.42
C ALA A 40 -9.41 -10.32 9.39
N THR A 41 -8.66 -11.26 8.84
CA THR A 41 -7.23 -11.08 8.60
C THR A 41 -7.05 -10.43 7.24
N HIS A 42 -6.33 -9.31 7.21
CA HIS A 42 -6.03 -8.58 5.99
C HIS A 42 -4.53 -8.68 5.70
N GLU A 43 -4.19 -9.07 4.48
CA GLU A 43 -2.78 -9.12 4.08
C GLU A 43 -2.38 -7.80 3.42
N ILE A 44 -1.25 -7.27 3.86
CA ILE A 44 -0.64 -6.05 3.32
C ILE A 44 0.57 -6.47 2.49
N ASP A 45 0.61 -6.08 1.23
CA ASP A 45 1.69 -6.49 0.32
C ASP A 45 3.04 -5.97 0.80
N VAL A 46 3.13 -4.68 1.09
CA VAL A 46 4.32 -4.05 1.66
C VAL A 46 3.87 -3.09 2.75
N LEU A 47 4.48 -3.19 3.91
CA LEU A 47 4.20 -2.29 5.03
C LEU A 47 5.49 -1.59 5.42
N TYR A 48 5.48 -0.25 5.46
CA TYR A 48 6.58 0.43 6.09
C TYR A 48 6.08 1.19 7.33
N SER A 49 6.94 1.24 8.34
CA SER A 49 6.61 1.90 9.60
C SER A 49 7.82 2.66 10.10
N PHE A 50 7.57 3.78 10.74
CA PHE A 50 8.62 4.64 11.31
C PHE A 50 8.05 5.48 12.44
N GLU A 51 8.94 5.97 13.29
CA GLU A 51 8.59 6.88 14.36
C GLU A 51 9.14 8.26 14.03
N HIS A 52 8.34 9.29 14.27
CA HIS A 52 8.73 10.68 14.03
C HIS A 52 8.14 11.55 15.13
N PHE A 53 9.01 12.24 15.86
CA PHE A 53 8.60 13.05 17.00
C PHE A 53 7.72 12.31 18.01
N GLY A 54 8.08 11.05 18.29
CA GLY A 54 7.35 10.23 19.25
C GLY A 54 6.05 9.64 18.73
N VAL A 55 5.69 9.88 17.47
CA VAL A 55 4.49 9.32 16.85
C VAL A 55 4.87 8.20 15.90
N TYR A 56 4.17 7.08 16.02
CA TYR A 56 4.40 5.90 15.19
C TYR A 56 3.47 5.94 13.98
N TYR A 57 4.06 5.84 12.80
CA TYR A 57 3.33 5.87 11.53
C TYR A 57 3.44 4.55 10.82
N GLN A 58 2.35 4.11 10.22
CA GLN A 58 2.32 2.93 9.36
C GLN A 58 1.71 3.29 8.01
N VAL A 59 2.30 2.77 6.93
CA VAL A 59 1.81 2.96 5.57
C VAL A 59 1.73 1.60 4.89
N ALA A 60 0.53 1.26 4.43
CA ALA A 60 0.29 0.03 3.68
C ALA A 60 0.43 0.34 2.18
N ILE A 61 1.15 -0.50 1.47
CA ILE A 61 1.34 -0.35 0.03
C ILE A 61 0.72 -1.57 -0.64
N GLU A 62 -0.28 -1.33 -1.48
CA GLU A 62 -0.89 -2.35 -2.31
C GLU A 62 -0.20 -2.35 -3.67
N CYS A 63 0.24 -3.51 -4.14
CA CYS A 63 1.01 -3.64 -5.36
C CYS A 63 0.23 -4.44 -6.38
N LYS A 64 -0.01 -3.87 -7.57
CA LYS A 64 -0.69 -4.56 -8.67
C LYS A 64 0.19 -4.60 -9.91
N ASN A 65 0.49 -5.80 -10.37
CA ASN A 65 1.22 -6.02 -11.62
C ASN A 65 0.24 -6.53 -12.68
N TRP A 66 -0.73 -5.68 -13.02
CA TRP A 66 -1.79 -6.03 -13.96
C TRP A 66 -1.60 -5.32 -15.28
N LYS A 67 -2.09 -5.95 -16.36
CA LYS A 67 -2.16 -5.33 -17.68
C LYS A 67 -3.42 -4.50 -17.84
N ASN A 68 -4.52 -4.92 -17.20
CA ASN A 68 -5.80 -4.22 -17.26
C ASN A 68 -5.78 -2.99 -16.36
N ARG A 69 -6.57 -1.98 -16.73
CA ARG A 69 -6.69 -0.75 -15.93
C ARG A 69 -7.25 -1.08 -14.54
N ILE A 70 -6.77 -0.36 -13.56
CA ILE A 70 -7.20 -0.52 -12.17
C ILE A 70 -8.57 0.15 -12.01
N ASN A 71 -9.56 -0.61 -11.59
CA ASN A 71 -10.94 -0.14 -11.48
C ASN A 71 -11.29 0.31 -10.05
N ILE A 72 -12.47 0.90 -9.93
CA ILE A 72 -12.97 1.42 -8.66
C ILE A 72 -13.07 0.36 -7.57
N GLY A 73 -13.43 -0.88 -7.94
CA GLY A 73 -13.56 -1.99 -6.98
C GLY A 73 -12.27 -2.30 -6.26
N GLU A 74 -11.14 -2.23 -6.97
CA GLU A 74 -9.83 -2.47 -6.36
C GLU A 74 -9.51 -1.41 -5.31
N LEU A 75 -9.81 -0.15 -5.58
CA LEU A 75 -9.58 0.93 -4.63
C LEU A 75 -10.52 0.84 -3.43
N ARG A 76 -11.77 0.46 -3.64
CA ARG A 76 -12.74 0.26 -2.55
C ARG A 76 -12.31 -0.89 -1.65
N ASN A 77 -11.81 -1.98 -2.20
CA ASN A 77 -11.30 -3.11 -1.42
C ASN A 77 -10.11 -2.70 -0.57
N PHE A 78 -9.20 -1.94 -1.13
CA PHE A 78 -8.03 -1.46 -0.40
C PHE A 78 -8.45 -0.47 0.71
N ASP A 79 -9.35 0.44 0.42
CA ASP A 79 -9.90 1.38 1.39
C ASP A 79 -10.60 0.66 2.55
N TYR A 80 -11.40 -0.35 2.24
CA TYR A 80 -12.04 -1.20 3.26
C TYR A 80 -10.99 -1.79 4.21
N LYS A 81 -9.93 -2.34 3.66
CA LYS A 81 -8.83 -2.93 4.42
C LYS A 81 -8.20 -1.89 5.37
N LEU A 82 -7.86 -0.71 4.85
CA LEU A 82 -7.26 0.37 5.63
C LEU A 82 -8.16 0.81 6.78
N ASN A 83 -9.46 0.96 6.52
CA ASN A 83 -10.42 1.42 7.52
C ASN A 83 -10.60 0.40 8.65
N HIS A 84 -10.60 -0.89 8.33
CA HIS A 84 -10.80 -1.93 9.34
C HIS A 84 -9.54 -2.24 10.14
N ILE A 85 -8.37 -2.06 9.57
CA ILE A 85 -7.11 -2.12 10.32
C ILE A 85 -6.98 -0.90 11.23
N GLY A 86 -7.30 0.30 10.72
CA GLY A 86 -7.27 1.55 11.46
C GLY A 86 -5.87 2.14 11.63
N GLY A 87 -5.79 3.45 11.67
CA GLY A 87 -4.54 4.16 11.94
C GLY A 87 -3.43 3.94 10.92
N ILE A 88 -3.79 3.61 9.68
CA ILE A 88 -2.82 3.28 8.64
C ILE A 88 -3.15 4.05 7.36
N ASN A 89 -2.13 4.63 6.75
CA ASN A 89 -2.26 5.32 5.46
C ASN A 89 -2.01 4.33 4.32
N GLY A 90 -2.46 4.67 3.12
CA GLY A 90 -2.35 3.76 1.99
C GLY A 90 -1.73 4.37 0.75
N ILE A 91 -0.94 3.55 0.07
CA ILE A 91 -0.40 3.83 -1.26
C ILE A 91 -0.78 2.66 -2.14
N PHE A 92 -1.34 2.94 -3.31
CA PHE A 92 -1.69 1.91 -4.29
C PHE A 92 -0.76 2.07 -5.50
N ILE A 93 0.07 1.06 -5.76
CA ILE A 93 1.06 1.10 -6.83
C ILE A 93 0.67 0.14 -7.94
N SER A 94 0.59 0.66 -9.16
CA SER A 94 0.45 -0.13 -10.38
C SER A 94 1.77 -0.13 -11.14
N LYS A 95 2.21 -1.29 -11.59
CA LYS A 95 3.46 -1.39 -12.35
C LYS A 95 3.35 -0.71 -13.72
N GLU A 96 2.29 -1.00 -14.45
CA GLU A 96 2.11 -0.51 -15.84
C GLU A 96 0.73 0.03 -16.11
N SER A 97 -0.27 -0.44 -15.38
CA SER A 97 -1.67 -0.15 -15.69
C SER A 97 -2.07 1.25 -15.26
N GLU A 98 -2.95 1.86 -16.05
CA GLU A 98 -3.58 3.12 -15.67
C GLU A 98 -4.69 2.90 -14.66
N PHE A 99 -5.00 3.92 -13.89
CA PHE A 99 -6.15 3.94 -13.00
C PHE A 99 -7.35 4.52 -13.73
N GLN A 100 -8.50 3.85 -13.62
CA GLN A 100 -9.75 4.38 -14.17
C GLN A 100 -10.21 5.60 -13.34
N ASP A 101 -11.04 6.45 -13.94
CA ASP A 101 -11.49 7.69 -13.28
C ASP A 101 -12.18 7.44 -11.94
N GLY A 102 -13.03 6.40 -11.88
CA GLY A 102 -13.68 6.03 -10.62
C GLY A 102 -12.68 5.64 -9.53
N ALA A 103 -11.63 4.94 -9.90
CA ALA A 103 -10.55 4.58 -8.98
C ALA A 103 -9.84 5.81 -8.46
N ARG A 104 -9.53 6.76 -9.33
CA ARG A 104 -8.88 8.03 -8.93
C ARG A 104 -9.73 8.81 -7.94
N LYS A 105 -11.04 8.86 -8.17
CA LYS A 105 -11.98 9.57 -7.29
C LYS A 105 -12.04 8.95 -5.91
N VAL A 106 -12.10 7.63 -5.83
CA VAL A 106 -12.10 6.91 -4.54
C VAL A 106 -10.80 7.16 -3.78
N ALA A 107 -9.67 7.07 -4.48
CA ALA A 107 -8.37 7.31 -3.86
C ALA A 107 -8.25 8.73 -3.33
N ASP A 108 -8.64 9.71 -4.13
CA ASP A 108 -8.60 11.13 -3.75
C ASP A 108 -9.46 11.40 -2.52
N TYR A 109 -10.68 10.91 -2.54
CA TYR A 109 -11.62 11.12 -1.43
C TYR A 109 -11.10 10.50 -0.12
N ASN A 110 -10.46 9.36 -0.19
CA ASN A 110 -10.01 8.61 0.98
C ASN A 110 -8.53 8.84 1.34
N GLY A 111 -7.87 9.74 0.65
CA GLY A 111 -6.48 10.07 0.96
C GLY A 111 -5.48 8.97 0.61
N ILE A 112 -5.80 8.11 -0.36
CA ILE A 112 -4.92 7.06 -0.83
C ILE A 112 -4.05 7.63 -1.97
N LYS A 113 -2.74 7.49 -1.85
CA LYS A 113 -1.82 7.93 -2.90
C LYS A 113 -1.74 6.89 -4.00
N LEU A 114 -1.89 7.32 -5.25
CA LEU A 114 -1.72 6.46 -6.42
C LEU A 114 -0.35 6.68 -7.03
N VAL A 115 0.33 5.58 -7.36
CA VAL A 115 1.66 5.58 -7.99
C VAL A 115 1.63 4.61 -9.16
N LYS A 116 2.31 4.98 -10.24
CA LYS A 116 2.44 4.14 -11.41
C LYS A 116 3.93 3.91 -11.76
#